data_8a1a5245d52a484fbfd09a0cfa03dbfb
#
_entry.id   8a1a5245d52a484fbfd09a0cfa03dbfb
#
_cell.length_a   1.000
_cell.length_b   1.000
_cell.length_c   1.000
_cell.angle_alpha   90.00
_cell.angle_beta   90.00
_cell.angle_gamma   90.00
#
_symmetry.space_group_name_H-M   'P 1'
#
loop_
_entity.id
_entity.type
_entity.pdbx_description
1 polymer ?
#
loop_
_entity_poly.entity_id
_entity_poly.type
_entity_poly.pdbx_seq_one_letter_code
_entity_poly.pdbx_strand_id
1 'polypeptide(L)'
;MSKRYARQLHSADDLIAAVEQYGFLPFFRNEIHGFSIEELCPPELWFADDVDGPWEWKGPAARSGKCLYGKIFNKKAGFVSREWIPDFANFRRDGYDFDARWDDGLASYKDKELYEAIAGEGRMLSKRLKEALNYRKGGNTGFETCITRLQMQSYVCIADFVYMQDRYGRPYGWGVAEYATPEELFGYDFITSAYQRDPQEAKECMMQHLSSILPGASAQQLMKILKG
;
A
#
# COMPACT_ATOMS: atom_id res chain seq x y z
N MET A 1 21.60 9.79 -23.01
CA MET A 1 20.40 9.00 -23.13
C MET A 1 20.03 8.51 -21.73
N SER A 2 18.97 8.74 -21.15
CA SER A 2 17.61 9.05 -21.53
C SER A 2 16.92 9.82 -20.43
N LYS A 3 16.46 11.02 -20.67
CA LYS A 3 15.53 11.75 -19.82
C LYS A 3 14.12 11.24 -20.14
N ARG A 4 13.74 10.08 -19.57
CA ARG A 4 12.34 9.61 -19.57
C ARG A 4 11.74 9.64 -18.17
N TYR A 5 12.19 10.57 -17.34
CA TYR A 5 11.64 10.77 -16.02
C TYR A 5 10.80 12.05 -16.03
N ALA A 6 9.58 11.86 -15.55
CA ALA A 6 8.66 12.86 -15.10
C ALA A 6 7.86 13.59 -16.18
N ARG A 7 6.88 12.90 -16.74
CA ARG A 7 5.62 13.58 -16.93
C ARG A 7 5.11 13.94 -15.53
N GLN A 8 4.95 15.22 -15.24
CA GLN A 8 4.34 15.65 -13.97
C GLN A 8 2.95 15.04 -13.83
N LEU A 9 2.61 14.61 -12.62
CA LEU A 9 1.30 14.03 -12.33
C LEU A 9 0.29 15.16 -12.13
N HIS A 10 -0.78 15.14 -12.91
CA HIS A 10 -1.85 16.14 -12.84
C HIS A 10 -3.23 15.53 -12.60
N SER A 11 -3.32 14.20 -12.51
CA SER A 11 -4.58 13.49 -12.31
C SER A 11 -4.37 12.12 -11.66
N ALA A 12 -5.47 11.51 -11.20
CA ALA A 12 -5.47 10.13 -10.74
C ALA A 12 -5.02 9.13 -11.84
N ASP A 13 -5.36 9.40 -13.10
CA ASP A 13 -4.97 8.57 -14.23
C ASP A 13 -3.45 8.67 -14.50
N ASP A 14 -2.87 9.87 -14.38
CA ASP A 14 -1.42 10.04 -14.47
C ASP A 14 -0.69 9.29 -13.33
N LEU A 15 -1.25 9.35 -12.11
CA LEU A 15 -0.73 8.60 -10.96
C LEU A 15 -0.77 7.09 -11.23
N ILE A 16 -1.90 6.55 -11.69
CA ILE A 16 -2.03 5.13 -12.00
C ILE A 16 -1.04 4.72 -13.10
N ALA A 17 -0.94 5.50 -14.16
CA ALA A 17 0.01 5.23 -15.25
C ALA A 17 1.48 5.25 -14.76
N ALA A 18 1.82 6.17 -13.85
CA ALA A 18 3.14 6.19 -13.23
C ALA A 18 3.38 4.95 -12.36
N VAL A 19 2.40 4.51 -11.57
CA VAL A 19 2.51 3.28 -10.78
C VAL A 19 2.71 2.05 -11.70
N GLU A 20 1.95 1.95 -12.78
CA GLU A 20 2.11 0.86 -13.77
C GLU A 20 3.50 0.91 -14.42
N GLN A 21 4.03 2.10 -14.73
CA GLN A 21 5.35 2.28 -15.33
C GLN A 21 6.50 1.93 -14.38
N TYR A 22 6.41 2.36 -13.11
CA TYR A 22 7.48 2.17 -12.12
C TYR A 22 7.40 0.82 -11.40
N GLY A 23 6.24 0.19 -11.36
CA GLY A 23 5.97 -1.03 -10.59
C GLY A 23 5.78 -0.75 -9.10
N PHE A 24 6.61 0.09 -8.53
CA PHE A 24 6.63 0.49 -7.11
C PHE A 24 6.76 2.00 -7.05
N LEU A 25 5.88 2.70 -6.32
CA LEU A 25 5.95 4.16 -6.23
C LEU A 25 5.62 4.65 -4.81
N PRO A 26 6.65 5.05 -4.04
CA PRO A 26 6.47 5.69 -2.75
C PRO A 26 5.66 6.99 -2.87
N PHE A 27 4.80 7.25 -1.88
CA PHE A 27 4.01 8.48 -1.86
C PHE A 27 4.88 9.70 -1.49
N PHE A 28 5.76 9.53 -0.50
CA PHE A 28 6.61 10.58 0.04
C PHE A 28 8.06 10.49 -0.44
N ARG A 29 8.74 11.62 -0.43
CA ARG A 29 10.19 11.70 -0.67
C ARG A 29 10.96 10.67 0.13
N ASN A 30 11.97 10.12 -0.50
CA ASN A 30 12.86 9.11 0.04
C ASN A 30 14.31 9.35 -0.40
N GLU A 31 15.21 8.39 -0.16
CA GLU A 31 16.63 8.52 -0.50
C GLU A 31 16.92 8.49 -2.01
N ILE A 32 15.94 8.12 -2.84
CA ILE A 32 16.07 8.06 -4.31
C ILE A 32 15.35 9.28 -4.88
N HIS A 33 16.11 10.29 -5.27
CA HIS A 33 15.56 11.53 -5.81
C HIS A 33 14.74 11.32 -7.08
N GLY A 34 13.58 11.98 -7.16
CA GLY A 34 12.65 11.88 -8.29
C GLY A 34 11.83 10.59 -8.31
N PHE A 35 11.90 9.79 -7.23
CA PHE A 35 11.18 8.53 -7.10
C PHE A 35 10.14 8.57 -5.98
N SER A 36 9.22 9.51 -6.10
CA SER A 36 8.05 9.61 -5.22
C SER A 36 6.95 10.42 -5.89
N ILE A 37 5.69 10.18 -5.50
CA ILE A 37 4.55 10.97 -5.96
C ILE A 37 4.74 12.44 -5.59
N GLU A 38 5.24 12.72 -4.39
CA GLU A 38 5.54 14.09 -3.91
C GLU A 38 6.50 14.84 -4.84
N GLU A 39 7.49 14.17 -5.44
CA GLU A 39 8.45 14.81 -6.35
C GLU A 39 7.96 14.84 -7.80
N LEU A 40 7.10 13.91 -8.18
CA LEU A 40 6.50 13.86 -9.52
C LEU A 40 5.28 14.79 -9.66
N CYS A 41 4.73 15.26 -8.56
CA CYS A 41 3.58 16.17 -8.54
C CYS A 41 4.06 17.64 -8.48
N PRO A 42 3.41 18.56 -9.20
CA PRO A 42 3.63 19.98 -9.01
C PRO A 42 3.41 20.40 -7.55
N PRO A 43 4.29 21.21 -6.94
CA PRO A 43 4.18 21.60 -5.53
C PRO A 43 2.84 22.27 -5.18
N GLU A 44 2.25 23.00 -6.11
CA GLU A 44 0.95 23.67 -5.97
C GLU A 44 -0.22 22.68 -5.82
N LEU A 45 -0.10 21.44 -6.32
CA LEU A 45 -1.10 20.39 -6.14
C LEU A 45 -0.87 19.55 -4.88
N TRP A 46 0.33 19.63 -4.28
CA TRP A 46 0.66 18.85 -3.09
C TRP A 46 0.14 19.47 -1.79
N PHE A 47 0.21 20.80 -1.67
CA PHE A 47 -0.06 21.53 -0.43
C PHE A 47 -1.33 22.40 -0.48
N ALA A 48 -2.12 22.34 -1.52
CA ALA A 48 -3.31 23.18 -1.66
C ALA A 48 -4.53 22.54 -0.99
N ASP A 49 -5.23 23.32 -0.19
CA ASP A 49 -6.58 22.99 0.24
C ASP A 49 -7.54 23.16 -0.94
N ASP A 50 -8.56 22.31 -1.06
CA ASP A 50 -9.61 22.35 -2.08
C ASP A 50 -9.11 22.18 -3.54
N VAL A 51 -7.95 21.57 -3.75
CA VAL A 51 -7.42 21.24 -5.09
C VAL A 51 -7.45 19.73 -5.29
N ASP A 52 -7.85 19.28 -6.47
CA ASP A 52 -7.73 17.88 -6.89
C ASP A 52 -6.25 17.52 -7.07
N GLY A 53 -5.66 16.93 -6.05
CA GLY A 53 -4.24 16.61 -5.95
C GLY A 53 -3.99 15.17 -5.50
N PRO A 54 -2.74 14.80 -5.21
CA PRO A 54 -2.37 13.43 -4.82
C PRO A 54 -3.12 12.88 -3.62
N TRP A 55 -3.57 13.76 -2.72
CA TRP A 55 -4.35 13.37 -1.55
C TRP A 55 -5.76 12.89 -1.90
N GLU A 56 -6.34 13.43 -2.97
CA GLU A 56 -7.63 13.03 -3.54
C GLU A 56 -7.46 11.85 -4.49
N TRP A 57 -6.39 11.82 -5.31
CA TRP A 57 -6.14 10.78 -6.31
C TRP A 57 -5.86 9.39 -5.73
N LYS A 58 -5.34 9.31 -4.48
CA LYS A 58 -5.02 8.03 -3.83
C LYS A 58 -6.24 7.11 -3.69
N GLY A 59 -7.45 7.67 -3.45
CA GLY A 59 -8.68 6.89 -3.35
C GLY A 59 -9.07 6.26 -4.69
N PRO A 60 -9.30 7.05 -5.75
CA PRO A 60 -9.52 6.53 -7.10
C PRO A 60 -8.45 5.52 -7.55
N ALA A 61 -7.16 5.79 -7.28
CA ALA A 61 -6.08 4.86 -7.62
C ALA A 61 -6.21 3.52 -6.86
N ALA A 62 -6.49 3.56 -5.56
CA ALA A 62 -6.69 2.33 -4.77
C ALA A 62 -7.89 1.50 -5.27
N ARG A 63 -9.00 2.16 -5.66
CA ARG A 63 -10.19 1.50 -6.20
C ARG A 63 -10.04 0.99 -7.63
N SER A 64 -9.01 1.43 -8.36
CA SER A 64 -8.85 1.12 -9.80
C SER A 64 -8.67 -0.37 -10.11
N GLY A 65 -8.28 -1.20 -9.13
CA GLY A 65 -7.86 -2.58 -9.35
C GLY A 65 -6.54 -2.73 -10.10
N LYS A 66 -5.84 -1.61 -10.39
CA LYS A 66 -4.56 -1.58 -11.13
C LYS A 66 -3.34 -1.52 -10.21
N CYS A 67 -3.53 -1.20 -8.94
CA CYS A 67 -2.46 -1.12 -7.96
C CYS A 67 -2.96 -1.40 -6.54
N LEU A 68 -2.06 -1.89 -5.71
CA LEU A 68 -2.24 -2.03 -4.27
C LEU A 68 -1.72 -0.77 -3.57
N TYR A 69 -2.46 -0.25 -2.60
CA TYR A 69 -2.10 0.92 -1.81
C TYR A 69 -2.04 0.61 -0.32
N GLY A 70 -1.05 1.13 0.37
CA GLY A 70 -0.92 1.00 1.83
C GLY A 70 0.33 1.65 2.38
N LYS A 71 0.53 1.52 3.71
CA LYS A 71 1.77 1.92 4.39
C LYS A 71 2.84 0.83 4.23
N ILE A 72 3.31 0.64 3.00
CA ILE A 72 4.14 -0.50 2.57
C ILE A 72 5.62 -0.16 2.38
N PHE A 73 5.99 1.13 2.33
CA PHE A 73 7.38 1.57 2.16
C PHE A 73 7.88 2.25 3.43
N ASN A 74 8.65 1.53 4.25
CA ASN A 74 9.16 2.03 5.53
C ASN A 74 8.07 2.70 6.39
N LYS A 75 6.93 2.01 6.55
CA LYS A 75 5.73 2.47 7.28
C LYS A 75 5.06 3.71 6.68
N LYS A 76 5.49 4.14 5.50
CA LYS A 76 4.90 5.24 4.73
C LYS A 76 4.07 4.70 3.57
N ALA A 77 3.12 5.53 3.13
CA ALA A 77 2.22 5.20 2.03
C ALA A 77 2.95 5.06 0.69
N GLY A 78 2.40 4.24 -0.18
CA GLY A 78 2.80 4.09 -1.56
C GLY A 78 2.01 3.02 -2.28
N PHE A 79 2.35 2.81 -3.54
CA PHE A 79 1.65 1.92 -4.45
C PHE A 79 2.56 0.83 -5.01
N VAL A 80 1.99 -0.35 -5.21
CA VAL A 80 2.57 -1.44 -6.01
C VAL A 80 1.64 -1.71 -7.17
N SER A 81 2.16 -1.72 -8.41
CA SER A 81 1.33 -2.02 -9.59
C SER A 81 0.83 -3.45 -9.56
N ARG A 82 -0.32 -3.70 -10.20
CA ARG A 82 -0.95 -5.02 -10.24
C ARG A 82 0.02 -6.12 -10.64
N GLU A 83 0.87 -5.87 -11.63
CA GLU A 83 1.87 -6.83 -12.14
C GLU A 83 2.79 -7.38 -11.03
N TRP A 84 3.20 -6.51 -10.09
CA TRP A 84 4.18 -6.86 -9.06
C TRP A 84 3.57 -7.32 -7.73
N ILE A 85 2.24 -7.26 -7.58
CA ILE A 85 1.58 -7.62 -6.30
C ILE A 85 1.90 -9.06 -5.88
N PRO A 86 1.85 -10.10 -6.74
CA PRO A 86 2.14 -11.46 -6.32
C PRO A 86 3.58 -11.65 -5.81
N ASP A 87 4.58 -11.16 -6.53
CA ASP A 87 5.98 -11.24 -6.10
C ASP A 87 6.23 -10.43 -4.82
N PHE A 88 5.62 -9.24 -4.72
CA PHE A 88 5.72 -8.41 -3.54
C PHE A 88 5.08 -9.08 -2.32
N ALA A 89 3.90 -9.68 -2.45
CA ALA A 89 3.24 -10.42 -1.39
C ALA A 89 4.06 -11.64 -0.97
N ASN A 90 4.52 -12.45 -1.91
CA ASN A 90 5.37 -13.62 -1.63
C ASN A 90 6.63 -13.22 -0.84
N PHE A 91 7.35 -12.20 -1.29
CA PHE A 91 8.55 -11.72 -0.60
C PHE A 91 8.26 -11.15 0.79
N ARG A 92 7.21 -10.31 0.92
CA ARG A 92 6.88 -9.65 2.19
C ARG A 92 6.32 -10.59 3.24
N ARG A 93 5.67 -11.66 2.81
CA ARG A 93 5.10 -12.72 3.64
C ARG A 93 6.08 -13.84 3.93
N ASP A 94 7.26 -13.84 3.26
CA ASP A 94 8.25 -14.93 3.32
C ASP A 94 7.63 -16.29 2.93
N GLY A 95 6.77 -16.29 1.91
CA GLY A 95 6.04 -17.46 1.43
C GLY A 95 4.85 -17.90 2.27
N TYR A 96 4.60 -17.27 3.41
CA TYR A 96 3.50 -17.63 4.31
C TYR A 96 2.15 -17.01 3.88
N ASP A 97 1.10 -17.78 3.93
CA ASP A 97 -0.23 -17.21 4.18
C ASP A 97 -0.37 -16.83 5.66
N PHE A 98 -1.49 -16.17 6.02
CA PHE A 98 -1.60 -15.68 7.39
C PHE A 98 -1.80 -16.79 8.42
N ASP A 99 -2.52 -17.85 8.05
CA ASP A 99 -2.84 -18.96 8.95
C ASP A 99 -1.58 -19.78 9.25
N ALA A 100 -0.79 -20.14 8.23
CA ALA A 100 0.48 -20.81 8.42
C ALA A 100 1.46 -19.95 9.25
N ARG A 101 1.48 -18.64 9.01
CA ARG A 101 2.29 -17.71 9.80
C ARG A 101 1.86 -17.66 11.27
N TRP A 102 0.56 -17.73 11.54
CA TRP A 102 0.03 -17.80 12.90
C TRP A 102 0.37 -19.12 13.57
N ASP A 103 0.19 -20.24 12.89
CA ASP A 103 0.44 -21.58 13.40
C ASP A 103 1.93 -21.79 13.77
N ASP A 104 2.83 -21.18 13.02
CA ASP A 104 4.28 -21.16 13.30
C ASP A 104 4.67 -20.13 14.38
N GLY A 105 3.73 -19.44 15.00
CA GLY A 105 3.97 -18.46 16.07
C GLY A 105 4.65 -17.16 15.63
N LEU A 106 4.62 -16.85 14.34
CA LEU A 106 5.27 -15.68 13.74
C LEU A 106 4.36 -14.45 13.68
N ALA A 107 3.10 -14.56 14.08
CA ALA A 107 2.14 -13.47 14.17
C ALA A 107 1.72 -13.22 15.62
N SER A 108 1.47 -11.97 15.98
CA SER A 108 0.93 -11.64 17.30
C SER A 108 -0.59 -11.86 17.37
N TYR A 109 -1.12 -12.10 18.57
CA TYR A 109 -2.57 -12.20 18.78
C TYR A 109 -3.34 -10.97 18.26
N LYS A 110 -2.80 -9.78 18.46
CA LYS A 110 -3.41 -8.53 17.95
C LYS A 110 -3.40 -8.44 16.42
N ASP A 111 -2.38 -9.00 15.76
CA ASP A 111 -2.36 -9.05 14.31
C ASP A 111 -3.43 -10.00 13.80
N LYS A 112 -3.60 -11.15 14.46
CA LYS A 112 -4.63 -12.13 14.13
C LYS A 112 -6.03 -11.52 14.27
N GLU A 113 -6.35 -10.91 15.41
CA GLU A 113 -7.66 -10.27 15.61
C GLU A 113 -7.98 -9.23 14.51
N LEU A 114 -7.00 -8.39 14.16
CA LEU A 114 -7.16 -7.38 13.12
C LEU A 114 -7.33 -8.00 11.74
N TYR A 115 -6.50 -8.98 11.40
CA TYR A 115 -6.57 -9.67 10.12
C TYR A 115 -7.90 -10.40 9.94
N GLU A 116 -8.31 -11.22 10.93
CA GLU A 116 -9.56 -11.99 10.89
C GLU A 116 -10.79 -11.08 10.80
N ALA A 117 -10.81 -9.96 11.54
CA ALA A 117 -11.90 -9.00 11.47
C ALA A 117 -12.03 -8.37 10.08
N ILE A 118 -10.92 -8.05 9.42
CA ILE A 118 -10.91 -7.48 8.07
C ILE A 118 -11.28 -8.55 7.05
N ALA A 119 -10.67 -9.73 7.12
CA ALA A 119 -10.90 -10.83 6.18
C ALA A 119 -12.35 -11.35 6.24
N GLY A 120 -12.94 -11.43 7.43
CA GLY A 120 -14.31 -11.88 7.64
C GLY A 120 -15.39 -10.93 7.10
N GLU A 121 -15.12 -9.62 7.09
CA GLU A 121 -16.04 -8.59 6.57
C GLU A 121 -15.74 -8.25 5.08
N GLY A 122 -14.61 -8.71 4.54
CA GLY A 122 -14.10 -8.37 3.22
C GLY A 122 -13.51 -6.95 3.18
N ARG A 123 -14.29 -5.94 3.58
CA ARG A 123 -13.85 -4.53 3.69
C ARG A 123 -14.31 -3.92 4.99
N MET A 124 -13.43 -3.19 5.65
CA MET A 124 -13.73 -2.61 6.95
C MET A 124 -13.14 -1.22 7.15
N LEU A 125 -13.99 -0.25 7.47
CA LEU A 125 -13.54 1.10 7.84
C LEU A 125 -12.69 1.06 9.11
N SER A 126 -11.58 1.82 9.12
CA SER A 126 -10.66 1.89 10.26
C SER A 126 -11.37 2.27 11.57
N LYS A 127 -12.37 3.14 11.51
CA LYS A 127 -13.19 3.52 12.66
C LYS A 127 -13.99 2.34 13.21
N ARG A 128 -14.69 1.61 12.32
CA ARG A 128 -15.47 0.42 12.69
C ARG A 128 -14.58 -0.68 13.25
N LEU A 129 -13.41 -0.90 12.66
CA LEU A 129 -12.43 -1.88 13.14
C LEU A 129 -11.92 -1.54 14.55
N LYS A 130 -11.62 -0.27 14.82
CA LYS A 130 -11.26 0.20 16.16
C LYS A 130 -12.36 0.00 17.19
N GLU A 131 -13.61 0.23 16.81
CA GLU A 131 -14.77 0.02 17.68
C GLU A 131 -14.99 -1.47 17.96
N ALA A 132 -15.00 -2.31 16.93
CA ALA A 132 -15.23 -3.75 17.04
C ALA A 132 -14.19 -4.46 17.93
N LEU A 133 -12.93 -4.07 17.81
CA LEU A 133 -11.81 -4.64 18.57
C LEU A 133 -11.42 -3.81 19.81
N ASN A 134 -12.31 -2.92 20.28
CA ASN A 134 -12.14 -2.13 21.50
C ASN A 134 -10.85 -1.29 21.57
N TYR A 135 -10.37 -0.76 20.43
CA TYR A 135 -9.27 0.22 20.39
C TYR A 135 -9.77 1.63 20.71
N ARG A 136 -10.16 1.87 21.96
CA ARG A 136 -10.66 3.14 22.48
C ARG A 136 -10.03 3.44 23.83
N LYS A 137 -10.29 4.64 24.39
CA LYS A 137 -9.77 5.03 25.70
C LYS A 137 -10.17 3.99 26.77
N GLY A 138 -9.18 3.42 27.45
CA GLY A 138 -9.38 2.34 28.44
C GLY A 138 -9.49 0.92 27.85
N GLY A 139 -9.41 0.77 26.54
CA GLY A 139 -9.40 -0.53 25.84
C GLY A 139 -8.04 -0.90 25.28
N ASN A 140 -8.05 -1.62 24.14
CA ASN A 140 -6.84 -2.05 23.45
C ASN A 140 -6.00 -0.87 22.97
N THR A 141 -4.68 -1.06 22.92
CA THR A 141 -3.68 -0.08 22.47
C THR A 141 -2.83 -0.65 21.33
N GLY A 142 -2.19 0.25 20.56
CA GLY A 142 -1.24 -0.14 19.51
C GLY A 142 -1.86 -0.44 18.15
N PHE A 143 -3.10 0.00 17.89
CA PHE A 143 -3.79 -0.17 16.61
C PHE A 143 -2.91 0.22 15.41
N GLU A 144 -2.37 1.45 15.42
CA GLU A 144 -1.56 1.97 14.30
C GLU A 144 -0.30 1.13 14.06
N THR A 145 0.31 0.60 15.12
CA THR A 145 1.48 -0.27 15.02
C THR A 145 1.13 -1.60 14.37
N CYS A 146 0.04 -2.26 14.83
CA CYS A 146 -0.37 -3.55 14.32
C CYS A 146 -0.88 -3.46 12.88
N ILE A 147 -1.78 -2.50 12.58
CA ILE A 147 -2.32 -2.33 11.23
C ILE A 147 -1.23 -1.91 10.21
N THR A 148 -0.25 -1.12 10.65
CA THR A 148 0.89 -0.78 9.78
C THR A 148 1.78 -2.00 9.55
N ARG A 149 2.03 -2.85 10.56
CA ARG A 149 2.78 -4.09 10.40
C ARG A 149 2.10 -5.04 9.41
N LEU A 150 0.78 -5.23 9.52
CA LEU A 150 0.03 -6.06 8.57
C LEU A 150 0.10 -5.50 7.14
N GLN A 151 0.07 -4.18 6.96
CA GLN A 151 0.27 -3.56 5.64
C GLN A 151 1.71 -3.76 5.15
N MET A 152 2.71 -3.57 5.99
CA MET A 152 4.12 -3.80 5.66
C MET A 152 4.38 -5.24 5.23
N GLN A 153 3.68 -6.19 5.82
CA GLN A 153 3.73 -7.61 5.47
C GLN A 153 2.81 -7.98 4.29
N SER A 154 2.07 -7.02 3.71
CA SER A 154 1.15 -7.24 2.60
C SER A 154 -0.04 -8.18 2.92
N TYR A 155 -0.42 -8.35 4.20
CA TYR A 155 -1.65 -9.06 4.59
C TYR A 155 -2.88 -8.16 4.58
N VAL A 156 -2.69 -6.85 4.72
CA VAL A 156 -3.76 -5.84 4.68
C VAL A 156 -3.33 -4.71 3.77
N CYS A 157 -4.27 -4.13 3.05
CA CYS A 157 -4.09 -2.94 2.24
C CYS A 157 -5.23 -1.95 2.47
N ILE A 158 -5.15 -0.77 1.87
CA ILE A 158 -6.22 0.22 1.88
C ILE A 158 -6.96 0.11 0.56
N ALA A 159 -8.24 -0.28 0.64
CA ALA A 159 -9.12 -0.43 -0.51
C ALA A 159 -9.69 0.91 -0.98
N ASP A 160 -9.98 1.81 -0.03
CA ASP A 160 -10.61 3.10 -0.30
C ASP A 160 -10.40 4.10 0.84
N PHE A 161 -10.84 5.34 0.57
CA PHE A 161 -11.01 6.40 1.56
C PHE A 161 -12.44 6.90 1.51
N VAL A 162 -13.20 6.66 2.58
CA VAL A 162 -14.59 7.06 2.71
C VAL A 162 -14.66 8.41 3.43
N TYR A 163 -15.22 9.41 2.77
CA TYR A 163 -15.43 10.73 3.36
C TYR A 163 -16.75 10.78 4.10
N MET A 164 -16.74 11.38 5.28
CA MET A 164 -17.97 11.66 6.02
C MET A 164 -18.81 12.67 5.24
N GLN A 165 -20.12 12.52 5.32
CA GLN A 165 -21.06 13.45 4.67
C GLN A 165 -21.76 14.30 5.71
N ASP A 166 -21.94 15.59 5.40
CA ASP A 166 -22.78 16.48 6.16
C ASP A 166 -24.27 16.18 5.92
N ARG A 167 -25.15 16.93 6.60
CA ARG A 167 -26.62 16.79 6.45
C ARG A 167 -27.14 17.08 5.03
N TYR A 168 -26.32 17.65 4.16
CA TYR A 168 -26.64 17.95 2.76
C TYR A 168 -25.99 16.97 1.78
N GLY A 169 -25.32 15.91 2.28
CA GLY A 169 -24.61 14.92 1.47
C GLY A 169 -23.26 15.39 0.93
N ARG A 170 -22.69 16.49 1.46
CA ARG A 170 -21.39 16.99 1.02
C ARG A 170 -20.29 16.29 1.79
N PRO A 171 -19.25 15.78 1.14
CA PRO A 171 -18.11 15.21 1.83
C PRO A 171 -17.39 16.27 2.66
N TYR A 172 -16.96 15.91 3.88
CA TYR A 172 -16.20 16.78 4.74
C TYR A 172 -15.13 16.01 5.51
N GLY A 173 -14.09 16.72 5.95
CA GLY A 173 -13.00 16.17 6.72
C GLY A 173 -12.06 15.28 5.90
N TRP A 174 -11.23 14.52 6.59
CA TRP A 174 -10.30 13.59 5.98
C TRP A 174 -10.99 12.25 5.68
N GLY A 175 -10.69 11.67 4.53
CA GLY A 175 -11.17 10.33 4.19
C GLY A 175 -10.72 9.29 5.22
N VAL A 176 -11.65 8.50 5.71
CA VAL A 176 -11.41 7.38 6.62
C VAL A 176 -10.98 6.18 5.79
N ALA A 177 -9.81 5.61 6.10
CA ALA A 177 -9.30 4.44 5.39
C ALA A 177 -10.24 3.23 5.56
N GLU A 178 -10.55 2.59 4.46
CA GLU A 178 -11.21 1.29 4.39
C GLU A 178 -10.15 0.23 4.10
N TYR A 179 -9.99 -0.72 5.01
CA TYR A 179 -9.04 -1.82 4.88
C TYR A 179 -9.68 -3.03 4.22
N ALA A 180 -8.87 -3.76 3.45
CA ALA A 180 -9.19 -5.08 2.91
C ALA A 180 -7.94 -5.96 2.90
N THR A 181 -8.11 -7.25 2.66
CA THR A 181 -6.99 -8.10 2.29
C THR A 181 -6.68 -7.93 0.80
N PRO A 182 -5.44 -8.10 0.35
CA PRO A 182 -5.14 -8.15 -1.09
C PRO A 182 -5.93 -9.22 -1.83
N GLU A 183 -6.20 -10.36 -1.19
CA GLU A 183 -7.01 -11.46 -1.73
C GLU A 183 -8.44 -11.03 -2.03
N GLU A 184 -9.05 -10.20 -1.19
CA GLU A 184 -10.38 -9.64 -1.42
C GLU A 184 -10.41 -8.74 -2.65
N LEU A 185 -9.35 -7.93 -2.86
CA LEU A 185 -9.32 -6.95 -3.95
C LEU A 185 -8.91 -7.54 -5.30
N PHE A 186 -8.03 -8.53 -5.29
CA PHE A 186 -7.38 -9.05 -6.51
C PHE A 186 -7.64 -10.54 -6.77
N GLY A 187 -8.21 -11.24 -5.80
CA GLY A 187 -8.45 -12.68 -5.83
C GLY A 187 -7.29 -13.50 -5.24
N TYR A 188 -7.66 -14.57 -4.51
CA TYR A 188 -6.71 -15.45 -3.83
C TYR A 188 -5.68 -16.06 -4.79
N ASP A 189 -6.15 -16.67 -5.88
CA ASP A 189 -5.28 -17.34 -6.85
C ASP A 189 -4.27 -16.38 -7.48
N PHE A 190 -4.68 -15.13 -7.70
CA PHE A 190 -3.78 -14.10 -8.24
C PHE A 190 -2.69 -13.73 -7.23
N ILE A 191 -3.05 -13.47 -5.98
CA ILE A 191 -2.09 -13.08 -4.93
C ILE A 191 -1.09 -14.20 -4.66
N THR A 192 -1.55 -15.46 -4.63
CA THR A 192 -0.71 -16.62 -4.31
C THR A 192 -0.01 -17.21 -5.53
N SER A 193 -0.21 -16.65 -6.73
CA SER A 193 0.38 -17.19 -7.97
C SER A 193 1.91 -17.25 -7.97
N ALA A 194 2.57 -16.40 -7.17
CA ALA A 194 4.04 -16.42 -7.00
C ALA A 194 4.53 -17.34 -5.85
N TYR A 195 3.65 -17.98 -5.07
CA TYR A 195 4.06 -18.78 -3.90
C TYR A 195 4.82 -20.08 -4.23
N GLN A 196 4.76 -20.53 -5.47
CA GLN A 196 5.60 -21.63 -5.95
C GLN A 196 7.07 -21.22 -6.15
N ARG A 197 7.35 -19.92 -6.12
CA ARG A 197 8.68 -19.33 -6.28
C ARG A 197 9.29 -19.05 -4.91
N ASP A 198 10.59 -19.27 -4.77
CA ASP A 198 11.30 -18.86 -3.56
C ASP A 198 11.12 -17.34 -3.35
N PRO A 199 10.79 -16.87 -2.13
CA PRO A 199 10.70 -15.44 -1.83
C PRO A 199 11.95 -14.64 -2.19
N GLN A 200 13.14 -15.27 -2.19
CA GLN A 200 14.38 -14.63 -2.64
C GLN A 200 14.42 -14.43 -4.15
N GLU A 201 13.89 -15.39 -4.93
CA GLU A 201 13.75 -15.22 -6.39
C GLU A 201 12.78 -14.07 -6.72
N ALA A 202 11.64 -14.00 -6.03
CA ALA A 202 10.69 -12.88 -6.17
C ALA A 202 11.39 -11.53 -5.87
N LYS A 203 12.18 -11.46 -4.79
CA LYS A 203 13.00 -10.28 -4.46
C LYS A 203 13.98 -9.94 -5.58
N GLU A 204 14.68 -10.92 -6.13
CA GLU A 204 15.66 -10.70 -7.20
C GLU A 204 15.01 -10.14 -8.46
N CYS A 205 13.85 -10.65 -8.87
CA CYS A 205 13.07 -10.12 -9.98
C CYS A 205 12.70 -8.65 -9.76
N MET A 206 12.17 -8.30 -8.58
CA MET A 206 11.83 -6.92 -8.21
C MET A 206 13.07 -6.02 -8.17
N MET A 207 14.19 -6.49 -7.62
CA MET A 207 15.46 -5.76 -7.60
C MET A 207 15.99 -5.49 -9.00
N GLN A 208 15.92 -6.47 -9.89
CA GLN A 208 16.34 -6.33 -11.29
C GLN A 208 15.47 -5.28 -12.01
N HIS A 209 14.15 -5.35 -11.81
CA HIS A 209 13.23 -4.36 -12.37
C HIS A 209 13.57 -2.94 -11.86
N LEU A 210 13.64 -2.75 -10.54
CA LEU A 210 13.98 -1.44 -9.96
C LEU A 210 15.35 -0.93 -10.41
N SER A 211 16.36 -1.78 -10.53
CA SER A 211 17.69 -1.39 -11.03
C SER A 211 17.64 -0.94 -12.48
N SER A 212 16.77 -1.52 -13.29
CA SER A 212 16.61 -1.15 -14.71
C SER A 212 15.98 0.24 -14.88
N ILE A 213 15.04 0.59 -14.03
CA ILE A 213 14.30 1.88 -14.09
C ILE A 213 14.98 2.98 -13.27
N LEU A 214 15.80 2.64 -12.27
CA LEU A 214 16.50 3.55 -11.36
C LEU A 214 18.02 3.31 -11.39
N PRO A 215 18.69 3.46 -12.54
CA PRO A 215 20.10 3.06 -12.71
C PRO A 215 21.09 3.87 -11.85
N GLY A 216 20.64 5.00 -11.26
CA GLY A 216 21.43 5.81 -10.33
C GLY A 216 21.27 5.41 -8.85
N ALA A 217 20.35 4.51 -8.52
CA ALA A 217 20.11 4.09 -7.15
C ALA A 217 21.03 2.92 -6.77
N SER A 218 21.55 2.94 -5.54
CA SER A 218 22.33 1.82 -5.02
C SER A 218 21.43 0.63 -4.67
N ALA A 219 21.99 -0.58 -4.68
CA ALA A 219 21.27 -1.78 -4.26
C ALA A 219 20.70 -1.66 -2.83
N GLN A 220 21.38 -0.94 -1.93
CA GLN A 220 20.90 -0.69 -0.58
C GLN A 220 19.66 0.20 -0.56
N GLN A 221 19.62 1.25 -1.38
CA GLN A 221 18.45 2.12 -1.50
C GLN A 221 17.24 1.37 -2.09
N LEU A 222 17.48 0.58 -3.16
CA LEU A 222 16.43 -0.26 -3.75
C LEU A 222 15.89 -1.29 -2.75
N MET A 223 16.78 -1.91 -1.97
CA MET A 223 16.38 -2.85 -0.93
C MET A 223 15.53 -2.21 0.17
N LYS A 224 15.80 -0.95 0.54
CA LYS A 224 14.93 -0.20 1.47
C LYS A 224 13.53 0.01 0.93
N ILE A 225 13.36 0.20 -0.37
CA ILE A 225 12.03 0.27 -1.00
C ILE A 225 11.33 -1.09 -0.86
N LEU A 226 12.02 -2.19 -1.16
CA LEU A 226 11.40 -3.51 -1.12
C LEU A 226 11.15 -4.07 0.28
N LYS A 227 12.03 -3.83 1.26
CA LYS A 227 11.85 -4.31 2.64
C LYS A 227 11.00 -3.40 3.50
N GLY A 228 11.06 -2.09 3.25
CA GLY A 228 10.41 -1.08 4.07
C GLY A 228 11.16 -0.77 5.34
#